data_40b5672d22c9a4bde2b1805f4cf23180
#
_entry.id   40b5672d22c9a4bde2b1805f4cf23180
#
_cell.length_a   1.000
_cell.length_b   1.000
_cell.length_c   1.000
_cell.angle_alpha   90.00
_cell.angle_beta   90.00
_cell.angle_gamma   90.00
#
_symmetry.space_group_name_H-M   'P 1'
#
loop_
_entity.id
_entity.type
_entity.pdbx_description
1 polymer ?
#
loop_
_entity_poly.entity_id
_entity_poly.type
_entity_poly.pdbx_seq_one_letter_code
_entity_poly.pdbx_strand_id
1 'polypeptide(L)'
;EGMSHIDSVKATYGADCRACWIVEEGHQLVGIDASGLELRMLAHYMKDEEYVRTLVEGDIHTANQKAAGLDTRDQAKTFIYAFLYGAGDSKIGSIAGKGAAHGKKLKADFLANVPALKALKTLIEDIAEKTGSIPGLDGRRIRIRKAYSALNFLLQGAGAAVMKQALLIGVDSLRADNIPFKIVANVHDEVQVETPTHFAKAVGIHFKRAIREAGKHFDMRCPLDGEFKYGNNWSETH
;
A
#
# COMPACT_ATOMS: atom_id res chain seq x y z
N GLU A 1 -20.22 -0.39 -2.54
CA GLU A 1 -20.04 -1.70 -3.23
C GLU A 1 -19.76 -1.57 -4.74
N GLY A 2 -20.06 -0.47 -5.40
CA GLY A 2 -19.84 -0.28 -6.85
C GLY A 2 -18.42 0.14 -7.26
N MET A 3 -17.56 0.55 -6.33
CA MET A 3 -16.20 1.04 -6.64
C MET A 3 -15.13 -0.06 -6.71
N SER A 4 -15.38 -1.26 -6.16
CA SER A 4 -14.41 -2.35 -6.10
C SER A 4 -14.00 -2.90 -7.48
N HIS A 5 -14.80 -2.72 -8.50
CA HIS A 5 -14.50 -3.15 -9.87
C HIS A 5 -13.68 -2.12 -10.67
N ILE A 6 -13.62 -0.88 -10.20
CA ILE A 6 -12.83 0.20 -10.80
C ILE A 6 -11.39 0.18 -10.29
N ASP A 7 -11.14 -0.46 -9.14
CA ASP A 7 -9.86 -0.48 -8.41
C ASP A 7 -8.75 -1.25 -9.15
N SER A 8 -9.06 -2.00 -10.19
CA SER A 8 -8.05 -2.73 -10.97
C SER A 8 -8.40 -2.77 -12.45
N VAL A 9 -7.44 -2.44 -13.31
CA VAL A 9 -7.54 -2.63 -14.77
C VAL A 9 -7.70 -4.11 -15.16
N LYS A 10 -7.35 -5.05 -14.26
CA LYS A 10 -7.49 -6.50 -14.46
C LYS A 10 -8.87 -7.04 -14.06
N ALA A 11 -9.69 -6.24 -13.38
CA ALA A 11 -11.07 -6.62 -13.06
C ALA A 11 -11.91 -6.62 -14.33
N THR A 12 -12.98 -7.43 -14.35
CA THR A 12 -13.94 -7.43 -15.47
C THR A 12 -14.49 -6.01 -15.65
N TYR A 13 -14.32 -5.45 -16.84
CA TYR A 13 -14.65 -4.06 -17.19
C TYR A 13 -13.84 -2.97 -16.45
N GLY A 14 -12.81 -3.33 -15.67
CA GLY A 14 -12.03 -2.37 -14.91
C GLY A 14 -11.31 -1.35 -15.79
N ALA A 15 -10.68 -1.82 -16.87
CA ALA A 15 -10.03 -0.96 -17.86
C ALA A 15 -11.03 -0.03 -18.57
N ASP A 16 -12.19 -0.55 -18.98
CA ASP A 16 -13.23 0.21 -19.67
C ASP A 16 -13.82 1.30 -18.75
N CYS A 17 -14.11 0.96 -17.49
CA CYS A 17 -14.57 1.92 -16.49
C CYS A 17 -13.55 3.03 -16.24
N ARG A 18 -12.25 2.70 -16.14
CA ARG A 18 -11.20 3.70 -15.96
C ARG A 18 -11.00 4.55 -17.20
N ALA A 19 -11.16 4.00 -18.40
CA ALA A 19 -11.07 4.74 -19.66
C ALA A 19 -12.18 5.82 -19.82
N CYS A 20 -13.28 5.72 -19.08
CA CYS A 20 -14.32 6.74 -19.07
C CYS A 20 -13.92 8.03 -18.31
N TRP A 21 -12.87 7.98 -17.49
CA TRP A 21 -12.36 9.13 -16.76
C TRP A 21 -11.25 9.82 -17.58
N ILE A 22 -11.67 10.78 -18.38
CA ILE A 22 -10.85 11.53 -19.34
C ILE A 22 -10.51 12.92 -18.80
N VAL A 23 -9.57 13.58 -19.45
CA VAL A 23 -9.15 14.96 -19.16
C VAL A 23 -9.60 15.94 -20.24
N GLU A 24 -9.51 17.23 -19.97
CA GLU A 24 -9.77 18.30 -20.95
C GLU A 24 -8.74 18.24 -22.09
N GLU A 25 -9.11 18.79 -23.25
CA GLU A 25 -8.19 18.93 -24.40
C GLU A 25 -6.97 19.77 -23.98
N GLY A 26 -5.79 19.33 -24.38
CA GLY A 26 -4.52 19.97 -24.01
C GLY A 26 -4.00 19.61 -22.60
N HIS A 27 -4.71 18.74 -21.85
CA HIS A 27 -4.31 18.24 -20.55
C HIS A 27 -3.91 16.76 -20.60
N GLN A 28 -3.24 16.32 -19.55
CA GLN A 28 -3.02 14.91 -19.26
C GLN A 28 -3.36 14.60 -17.80
N LEU A 29 -3.76 13.36 -17.58
CA LEU A 29 -3.86 12.77 -16.27
C LEU A 29 -2.49 12.22 -15.86
N VAL A 30 -2.08 12.47 -14.64
CA VAL A 30 -0.87 11.90 -14.04
C VAL A 30 -1.32 11.03 -12.87
N GLY A 31 -1.11 9.72 -12.98
CA GLY A 31 -1.33 8.77 -11.92
C GLY A 31 -0.04 8.55 -11.14
N ILE A 32 -0.06 8.76 -9.85
CA ILE A 32 1.06 8.56 -8.94
C ILE A 32 0.69 7.49 -7.93
N ASP A 33 1.50 6.45 -7.83
CA ASP A 33 1.31 5.29 -6.95
C ASP A 33 2.48 5.14 -5.99
N ALA A 34 2.19 4.83 -4.72
CA ALA A 34 3.22 4.58 -3.71
C ALA A 34 3.70 3.13 -3.79
N SER A 35 4.97 2.92 -4.15
CA SER A 35 5.54 1.61 -4.38
C SER A 35 5.52 0.72 -3.13
N GLY A 36 4.68 -0.32 -3.12
CA GLY A 36 4.63 -1.34 -2.08
C GLY A 36 4.34 -0.78 -0.68
N LEU A 37 3.40 0.18 -0.57
CA LEU A 37 3.14 0.96 0.64
C LEU A 37 2.91 0.09 1.87
N GLU A 38 2.03 -0.93 1.81
CA GLU A 38 1.73 -1.79 2.95
C GLU A 38 2.95 -2.55 3.47
N LEU A 39 3.79 -3.08 2.58
CA LEU A 39 4.99 -3.79 2.98
C LEU A 39 6.04 -2.86 3.58
N ARG A 40 6.11 -1.61 3.13
CA ARG A 40 6.98 -0.59 3.72
C ARG A 40 6.49 -0.13 5.09
N MET A 41 5.16 -0.04 5.29
CA MET A 41 4.58 0.18 6.62
C MET A 41 4.89 -0.99 7.55
N LEU A 42 4.73 -2.22 7.06
CA LEU A 42 5.08 -3.42 7.82
C LEU A 42 6.55 -3.40 8.23
N ALA A 43 7.47 -3.18 7.29
CA ALA A 43 8.91 -3.10 7.54
C ALA A 43 9.28 -2.05 8.59
N HIS A 44 8.62 -0.87 8.55
CA HIS A 44 8.79 0.18 9.55
C HIS A 44 8.47 -0.32 10.96
N TYR A 45 7.32 -0.97 11.15
CA TYR A 45 6.86 -1.44 12.47
C TYR A 45 7.59 -2.68 12.96
N MET A 46 8.03 -3.57 12.06
CA MET A 46 8.81 -4.75 12.41
C MET A 46 10.19 -4.40 12.99
N LYS A 47 10.77 -3.27 12.61
CA LYS A 47 12.13 -2.85 13.02
C LYS A 47 13.20 -3.88 12.67
N ASP A 48 13.04 -4.56 11.55
CA ASP A 48 13.92 -5.60 11.03
C ASP A 48 14.69 -5.05 9.81
N GLU A 49 15.97 -4.76 10.01
CA GLU A 49 16.82 -4.14 8.98
C GLU A 49 17.07 -5.06 7.78
N GLU A 50 17.11 -6.38 8.00
CA GLU A 50 17.27 -7.35 6.92
C GLU A 50 16.00 -7.40 6.05
N TYR A 51 14.82 -7.36 6.68
CA TYR A 51 13.55 -7.27 5.95
C TYR A 51 13.46 -5.97 5.15
N VAL A 52 13.84 -4.83 5.74
CA VAL A 52 13.91 -3.54 5.03
C VAL A 52 14.85 -3.63 3.83
N ARG A 53 16.06 -4.16 4.00
CA ARG A 53 17.03 -4.32 2.91
C ARG A 53 16.49 -5.22 1.80
N THR A 54 15.89 -6.36 2.15
CA THR A 54 15.28 -7.27 1.17
C THR A 54 14.12 -6.63 0.41
N LEU A 55 13.33 -5.79 1.09
CA LEU A 55 12.21 -5.07 0.46
C LEU A 55 12.67 -3.99 -0.52
N VAL A 56 13.76 -3.28 -0.19
CA VAL A 56 14.25 -2.12 -0.97
C VAL A 56 15.19 -2.55 -2.11
N GLU A 57 16.08 -3.50 -1.85
CA GLU A 57 17.17 -3.86 -2.74
C GLU A 57 17.02 -5.26 -3.37
N GLY A 58 16.13 -6.09 -2.81
CA GLY A 58 15.94 -7.48 -3.21
C GLY A 58 14.56 -7.78 -3.79
N ASP A 59 14.15 -9.05 -3.67
CA ASP A 59 12.81 -9.52 -4.02
C ASP A 59 12.07 -10.05 -2.78
N ILE A 60 11.32 -9.18 -2.14
CA ILE A 60 10.55 -9.49 -0.94
C ILE A 60 9.50 -10.59 -1.17
N HIS A 61 8.95 -10.70 -2.38
CA HIS A 61 7.97 -11.73 -2.68
C HIS A 61 8.59 -13.13 -2.75
N THR A 62 9.80 -13.23 -3.28
CA THR A 62 10.59 -14.48 -3.24
C THR A 62 11.02 -14.81 -1.80
N ALA A 63 11.40 -13.84 -0.98
CA ALA A 63 11.68 -14.07 0.44
C ALA A 63 10.44 -14.56 1.19
N ASN A 64 9.29 -13.93 0.99
CA ASN A 64 8.02 -14.34 1.58
C ASN A 64 7.55 -15.72 1.06
N GLN A 65 7.82 -16.06 -0.22
CA GLN A 65 7.55 -17.38 -0.78
C GLN A 65 8.26 -18.48 0.00
N LYS A 66 9.55 -18.30 0.23
CA LYS A 66 10.38 -19.25 1.01
C LYS A 66 9.91 -19.33 2.45
N ALA A 67 9.64 -18.18 3.09
CA ALA A 67 9.18 -18.12 4.47
C ALA A 67 7.83 -18.81 4.70
N ALA A 68 6.91 -18.71 3.74
CA ALA A 68 5.59 -19.35 3.81
C ALA A 68 5.59 -20.80 3.28
N GLY A 69 6.64 -21.23 2.57
CA GLY A 69 6.68 -22.55 1.90
C GLY A 69 5.71 -22.66 0.74
N LEU A 70 5.56 -21.59 -0.05
CA LEU A 70 4.68 -21.55 -1.22
C LEU A 70 5.42 -21.94 -2.50
N ASP A 71 4.68 -22.49 -3.48
CA ASP A 71 5.26 -23.02 -4.71
C ASP A 71 5.71 -21.92 -5.67
N THR A 72 4.98 -20.80 -5.72
CA THR A 72 5.26 -19.71 -6.66
C THR A 72 5.34 -18.33 -6.00
N ARG A 73 6.09 -17.42 -6.63
CA ARG A 73 6.20 -16.02 -6.24
C ARG A 73 4.86 -15.28 -6.29
N ASP A 74 4.01 -15.59 -7.25
CA ASP A 74 2.68 -14.98 -7.38
C ASP A 74 1.72 -15.41 -6.26
N GLN A 75 1.80 -16.69 -5.86
CA GLN A 75 1.10 -17.16 -4.66
C GLN A 75 1.59 -16.39 -3.42
N ALA A 76 2.89 -16.17 -3.29
CA ALA A 76 3.44 -15.43 -2.15
C ALA A 76 3.00 -13.97 -2.14
N LYS A 77 2.95 -13.32 -3.30
CA LYS A 77 2.40 -11.97 -3.43
C LYS A 77 0.94 -11.92 -2.97
N THR A 78 0.11 -12.82 -3.46
CA THR A 78 -1.31 -12.91 -3.06
C THR A 78 -1.45 -13.26 -1.57
N PHE A 79 -0.63 -14.18 -1.07
CA PHE A 79 -0.62 -14.62 0.32
C PHE A 79 -0.31 -13.49 1.28
N ILE A 80 0.78 -12.73 1.06
CA ILE A 80 1.19 -11.69 2.00
C ILE A 80 0.12 -10.62 2.16
N TYR A 81 -0.47 -10.15 1.08
CA TYR A 81 -1.55 -9.17 1.16
C TYR A 81 -2.80 -9.75 1.82
N ALA A 82 -3.23 -10.96 1.45
CA ALA A 82 -4.35 -11.61 2.10
C ALA A 82 -4.11 -11.81 3.61
N PHE A 83 -2.89 -12.18 4.00
CA PHE A 83 -2.48 -12.32 5.40
C PHE A 83 -2.56 -10.98 6.15
N LEU A 84 -2.00 -9.90 5.58
CA LEU A 84 -2.01 -8.57 6.18
C LEU A 84 -3.43 -7.99 6.31
N TYR A 85 -4.30 -8.29 5.36
CA TYR A 85 -5.73 -7.94 5.42
C TYR A 85 -6.56 -8.85 6.33
N GLY A 86 -5.93 -9.80 7.03
CA GLY A 86 -6.60 -10.65 8.02
C GLY A 86 -7.48 -11.74 7.43
N ALA A 87 -7.15 -12.22 6.23
CA ALA A 87 -7.90 -13.30 5.60
C ALA A 87 -7.97 -14.58 6.47
N GLY A 88 -9.12 -15.21 6.49
CA GLY A 88 -9.35 -16.47 7.19
C GLY A 88 -8.58 -17.64 6.58
N ASP A 89 -8.45 -18.74 7.33
CA ASP A 89 -7.65 -19.90 6.95
C ASP A 89 -8.12 -20.53 5.62
N SER A 90 -9.41 -20.52 5.35
CA SER A 90 -9.97 -21.04 4.08
C SER A 90 -9.47 -20.22 2.88
N LYS A 91 -9.51 -18.88 2.97
CA LYS A 91 -9.02 -17.99 1.91
C LYS A 91 -7.51 -18.14 1.70
N ILE A 92 -6.75 -18.25 2.78
CA ILE A 92 -5.29 -18.46 2.70
C ILE A 92 -4.99 -19.84 2.08
N GLY A 93 -5.71 -20.89 2.48
CA GLY A 93 -5.53 -22.24 1.90
C GLY A 93 -5.85 -22.30 0.41
N SER A 94 -6.86 -21.57 -0.04
CA SER A 94 -7.25 -21.52 -1.46
C SER A 94 -6.18 -20.90 -2.37
N ILE A 95 -5.30 -20.04 -1.85
CA ILE A 95 -4.15 -19.47 -2.60
C ILE A 95 -3.18 -20.59 -3.05
N ALA A 96 -3.01 -21.61 -2.22
CA ALA A 96 -2.20 -22.79 -2.55
C ALA A 96 -3.04 -23.94 -3.17
N GLY A 97 -4.28 -23.68 -3.58
CA GLY A 97 -5.19 -24.72 -4.10
C GLY A 97 -5.61 -25.76 -3.06
N LYS A 98 -5.57 -25.43 -1.76
CA LYS A 98 -5.81 -26.34 -0.64
C LYS A 98 -6.86 -25.77 0.34
N GLY A 99 -7.27 -26.57 1.32
CA GLY A 99 -8.30 -26.19 2.29
C GLY A 99 -7.80 -25.41 3.51
N ALA A 100 -8.73 -25.11 4.44
CA ALA A 100 -8.49 -24.30 5.62
C ALA A 100 -7.39 -24.85 6.56
N ALA A 101 -7.29 -26.17 6.72
CA ALA A 101 -6.23 -26.77 7.54
C ALA A 101 -4.83 -26.43 7.02
N HIS A 102 -4.65 -26.43 5.69
CA HIS A 102 -3.40 -26.01 5.06
C HIS A 102 -3.17 -24.50 5.20
N GLY A 103 -4.22 -23.69 5.07
CA GLY A 103 -4.12 -22.23 5.29
C GLY A 103 -3.69 -21.87 6.71
N LYS A 104 -4.19 -22.60 7.71
CA LYS A 104 -3.75 -22.46 9.09
C LYS A 104 -2.26 -22.79 9.25
N LYS A 105 -1.81 -23.89 8.60
CA LYS A 105 -0.40 -24.29 8.61
C LYS A 105 0.48 -23.24 7.93
N LEU A 106 0.11 -22.73 6.75
CA LEU A 106 0.86 -21.68 6.04
C LEU A 106 1.06 -20.42 6.90
N LYS A 107 0.01 -19.97 7.60
CA LYS A 107 0.12 -18.83 8.52
C LYS A 107 1.08 -19.11 9.67
N ALA A 108 1.03 -20.31 10.24
CA ALA A 108 1.89 -20.70 11.36
C ALA A 108 3.35 -20.79 10.93
N ASP A 109 3.63 -21.43 9.80
CA ASP A 109 4.97 -21.58 9.23
C ASP A 109 5.56 -20.19 8.87
N PHE A 110 4.77 -19.33 8.24
CA PHE A 110 5.19 -17.97 7.90
C PHE A 110 5.56 -17.17 9.14
N LEU A 111 4.73 -17.18 10.19
CA LEU A 111 5.01 -16.48 11.44
C LEU A 111 6.21 -17.08 12.20
N ALA A 112 6.46 -18.38 12.08
CA ALA A 112 7.65 -19.02 12.65
C ALA A 112 8.93 -18.58 11.92
N ASN A 113 8.88 -18.40 10.60
CA ASN A 113 10.00 -18.01 9.77
C ASN A 113 10.22 -16.48 9.69
N VAL A 114 9.26 -15.67 10.17
CA VAL A 114 9.35 -14.20 10.26
C VAL A 114 9.06 -13.77 11.71
N PRO A 115 9.99 -14.00 12.65
CA PRO A 115 9.75 -13.78 14.08
C PRO A 115 9.45 -12.32 14.44
N ALA A 116 10.01 -11.35 13.73
CA ALA A 116 9.71 -9.93 13.92
C ALA A 116 8.23 -9.60 13.60
N LEU A 117 7.65 -10.22 12.56
CA LEU A 117 6.24 -10.09 12.26
C LEU A 117 5.36 -10.73 13.35
N LYS A 118 5.74 -11.91 13.82
CA LYS A 118 5.04 -12.59 14.91
C LYS A 118 5.01 -11.72 16.15
N ALA A 119 6.15 -11.16 16.55
CA ALA A 119 6.27 -10.28 17.71
C ALA A 119 5.41 -9.02 17.56
N LEU A 120 5.47 -8.35 16.41
CA LEU A 120 4.63 -7.18 16.11
C LEU A 120 3.15 -7.52 16.20
N LYS A 121 2.71 -8.60 15.55
CA LYS A 121 1.31 -9.03 15.54
C LYS A 121 0.81 -9.28 16.97
N THR A 122 1.54 -10.06 17.76
CA THR A 122 1.17 -10.35 19.16
C THR A 122 1.07 -9.06 19.97
N LEU A 123 2.08 -8.19 19.88
CA LEU A 123 2.10 -6.93 20.63
C LEU A 123 0.87 -6.05 20.33
N ILE A 124 0.53 -5.89 19.06
CA ILE A 124 -0.58 -5.02 18.65
C ILE A 124 -1.94 -5.63 19.00
N GLU A 125 -2.08 -6.95 18.90
CA GLU A 125 -3.29 -7.66 19.34
C GLU A 125 -3.49 -7.53 20.84
N ASP A 126 -2.45 -7.72 21.64
CA ASP A 126 -2.48 -7.56 23.11
C ASP A 126 -2.86 -6.12 23.53
N ILE A 127 -2.30 -5.11 22.84
CA ILE A 127 -2.67 -3.71 23.09
C ILE A 127 -4.16 -3.50 22.76
N ALA A 128 -4.61 -3.99 21.61
CA ALA A 128 -6.00 -3.85 21.18
C ALA A 128 -6.98 -4.55 22.14
N GLU A 129 -6.66 -5.73 22.65
CA GLU A 129 -7.47 -6.44 23.64
C GLU A 129 -7.57 -5.68 24.96
N LYS A 130 -6.46 -5.11 25.45
CA LYS A 130 -6.41 -4.40 26.71
C LYS A 130 -7.06 -3.02 26.67
N THR A 131 -6.95 -2.30 25.55
CA THR A 131 -7.31 -0.87 25.48
C THR A 131 -8.44 -0.55 24.48
N GLY A 132 -8.85 -1.50 23.67
CA GLY A 132 -9.81 -1.29 22.58
C GLY A 132 -9.30 -0.39 21.45
N SER A 133 -8.01 -0.06 21.44
CA SER A 133 -7.39 0.84 20.45
C SER A 133 -5.90 0.61 20.32
N ILE A 134 -5.32 1.06 19.19
CA ILE A 134 -3.87 1.06 18.95
C ILE A 134 -3.38 2.47 18.58
N PRO A 135 -2.11 2.81 18.82
CA PRO A 135 -1.54 4.08 18.37
C PRO A 135 -1.32 4.06 16.85
N GLY A 136 -1.78 5.08 16.16
CA GLY A 136 -1.47 5.33 14.74
C GLY A 136 -0.11 6.01 14.55
N LEU A 137 0.39 6.03 13.30
CA LEU A 137 1.67 6.64 12.92
C LEU A 137 1.75 8.12 13.27
N ASP A 138 0.65 8.83 13.15
CA ASP A 138 0.49 10.25 13.42
C ASP A 138 0.02 10.58 14.85
N GLY A 139 0.12 9.62 15.76
CA GLY A 139 -0.27 9.76 17.16
C GLY A 139 -1.77 9.62 17.44
N ARG A 140 -2.61 9.49 16.42
CA ARG A 140 -4.06 9.23 16.62
C ARG A 140 -4.30 7.85 17.21
N ARG A 141 -5.37 7.73 18.00
CA ARG A 141 -5.84 6.42 18.49
C ARG A 141 -6.77 5.78 17.45
N ILE A 142 -6.40 4.60 16.97
CA ILE A 142 -7.19 3.80 16.04
C ILE A 142 -8.02 2.83 16.86
N ARG A 143 -9.35 2.98 16.83
CA ARG A 143 -10.28 2.10 17.56
C ARG A 143 -10.32 0.72 16.91
N ILE A 144 -10.14 -0.33 17.72
CA ILE A 144 -10.14 -1.72 17.27
C ILE A 144 -11.34 -2.45 17.88
N ARG A 145 -12.18 -3.02 17.03
CA ARG A 145 -13.34 -3.82 17.46
C ARG A 145 -12.99 -5.29 17.71
N LYS A 146 -12.02 -5.82 16.98
CA LYS A 146 -11.59 -7.23 17.04
C LYS A 146 -10.06 -7.27 16.97
N ALA A 147 -9.41 -7.81 17.98
CA ALA A 147 -7.94 -7.78 18.12
C ALA A 147 -7.22 -8.33 16.88
N TYR A 148 -7.70 -9.42 16.27
CA TYR A 148 -7.08 -10.01 15.08
C TYR A 148 -6.99 -9.05 13.87
N SER A 149 -7.78 -7.98 13.84
CA SER A 149 -7.74 -6.96 12.78
C SER A 149 -6.75 -5.83 13.07
N ALA A 150 -6.13 -5.82 14.25
CA ALA A 150 -5.29 -4.71 14.70
C ALA A 150 -4.11 -4.45 13.77
N LEU A 151 -3.42 -5.50 13.30
CA LEU A 151 -2.31 -5.36 12.36
C LEU A 151 -2.75 -4.68 11.06
N ASN A 152 -3.88 -5.11 10.48
CA ASN A 152 -4.43 -4.49 9.28
C ASN A 152 -4.70 -2.99 9.50
N PHE A 153 -5.44 -2.64 10.56
CA PHE A 153 -5.73 -1.23 10.86
C PHE A 153 -4.48 -0.40 11.12
N LEU A 154 -3.44 -0.99 11.74
CA LEU A 154 -2.15 -0.32 11.94
C LEU A 154 -1.53 0.07 10.59
N LEU A 155 -1.41 -0.89 9.66
CA LEU A 155 -0.74 -0.69 8.37
C LEU A 155 -1.55 0.23 7.46
N GLN A 156 -2.86 0.02 7.36
CA GLN A 156 -3.77 0.86 6.58
C GLN A 156 -3.81 2.31 7.12
N GLY A 157 -3.87 2.47 8.44
CA GLY A 157 -3.84 3.78 9.07
C GLY A 157 -2.53 4.52 8.83
N ALA A 158 -1.40 3.82 8.88
CA ALA A 158 -0.09 4.39 8.60
C ALA A 158 0.05 4.79 7.11
N GLY A 159 -0.34 3.90 6.19
CA GLY A 159 -0.35 4.22 4.76
C GLY A 159 -1.20 5.44 4.43
N ALA A 160 -2.41 5.52 5.01
CA ALA A 160 -3.29 6.68 4.83
C ALA A 160 -2.70 7.99 5.38
N ALA A 161 -2.00 7.94 6.53
CA ALA A 161 -1.33 9.12 7.09
C ALA A 161 -0.19 9.60 6.18
N VAL A 162 0.64 8.67 5.70
CA VAL A 162 1.74 8.96 4.77
C VAL A 162 1.22 9.54 3.47
N MET A 163 0.20 8.94 2.84
CA MET A 163 -0.33 9.44 1.57
C MET A 163 -0.99 10.81 1.69
N LYS A 164 -1.67 11.09 2.80
CA LYS A 164 -2.20 12.43 3.06
C LYS A 164 -1.09 13.46 3.24
N GLN A 165 -0.02 13.11 3.94
CA GLN A 165 1.15 14.00 4.07
C GLN A 165 1.84 14.22 2.72
N ALA A 166 2.01 13.16 1.92
CA ALA A 166 2.55 13.26 0.58
C ALA A 166 1.69 14.15 -0.33
N LEU A 167 0.36 14.03 -0.24
CA LEU A 167 -0.57 14.90 -0.98
C LEU A 167 -0.37 16.37 -0.63
N LEU A 168 -0.27 16.71 0.66
CA LEU A 168 -0.03 18.08 1.11
C LEU A 168 1.32 18.62 0.60
N ILE A 169 2.40 17.86 0.78
CA ILE A 169 3.74 18.25 0.30
C ILE A 169 3.73 18.42 -1.23
N GLY A 170 3.10 17.52 -1.97
CA GLY A 170 3.01 17.60 -3.43
C GLY A 170 2.25 18.83 -3.90
N VAL A 171 1.09 19.10 -3.30
CA VAL A 171 0.27 20.29 -3.60
C VAL A 171 1.04 21.58 -3.31
N ASP A 172 1.68 21.67 -2.16
CA ASP A 172 2.44 22.88 -1.78
C ASP A 172 3.65 23.07 -2.71
N SER A 173 4.32 22.00 -3.11
CA SER A 173 5.44 22.04 -4.05
C SER A 173 5.01 22.50 -5.45
N LEU A 174 3.88 22.01 -5.96
CA LEU A 174 3.35 22.46 -7.26
C LEU A 174 2.93 23.92 -7.23
N ARG A 175 2.31 24.38 -6.14
CA ARG A 175 1.95 25.80 -5.94
C ARG A 175 3.17 26.70 -5.90
N ALA A 176 4.23 26.30 -5.19
CA ALA A 176 5.48 27.05 -5.11
C ALA A 176 6.13 27.26 -6.48
N ASP A 177 6.03 26.29 -7.37
CA ASP A 177 6.58 26.35 -8.73
C ASP A 177 5.56 26.90 -9.76
N ASN A 178 4.40 27.38 -9.31
CA ASN A 178 3.31 27.91 -10.15
C ASN A 178 2.84 26.93 -11.25
N ILE A 179 2.88 25.62 -10.97
CA ILE A 179 2.39 24.59 -11.88
C ILE A 179 0.88 24.48 -11.71
N PRO A 180 0.07 24.65 -12.78
CA PRO A 180 -1.38 24.47 -12.71
C PRO A 180 -1.73 22.99 -12.62
N PHE A 181 -2.65 22.64 -11.70
CA PHE A 181 -3.09 21.27 -11.48
C PHE A 181 -4.49 21.21 -10.89
N LYS A 182 -5.15 20.04 -11.06
CA LYS A 182 -6.39 19.66 -10.38
C LYS A 182 -6.20 18.26 -9.79
N ILE A 183 -6.41 18.09 -8.49
CA ILE A 183 -6.50 16.74 -7.90
C ILE A 183 -7.88 16.18 -8.25
N VAL A 184 -7.92 15.12 -9.04
CA VAL A 184 -9.19 14.55 -9.54
C VAL A 184 -9.58 13.26 -8.85
N ALA A 185 -8.60 12.51 -8.29
CA ALA A 185 -8.86 11.35 -7.45
C ALA A 185 -7.74 11.12 -6.43
N ASN A 186 -8.09 10.52 -5.31
CA ASN A 186 -7.17 10.00 -4.30
C ASN A 186 -7.75 8.67 -3.80
N VAL A 187 -7.17 7.57 -4.24
CA VAL A 187 -7.70 6.21 -4.05
C VAL A 187 -6.59 5.35 -3.45
N HIS A 188 -6.75 4.94 -2.17
CA HIS A 188 -5.77 4.14 -1.43
C HIS A 188 -4.37 4.78 -1.41
N ASP A 189 -3.44 4.24 -2.18
CA ASP A 189 -2.05 4.64 -2.35
C ASP A 189 -1.79 5.38 -3.68
N GLU A 190 -2.85 5.67 -4.43
CA GLU A 190 -2.83 6.33 -5.73
C GLU A 190 -3.42 7.75 -5.66
N VAL A 191 -2.76 8.70 -6.32
CA VAL A 191 -3.26 10.07 -6.55
C VAL A 191 -3.34 10.32 -8.04
N GLN A 192 -4.48 10.82 -8.52
CA GLN A 192 -4.67 11.22 -9.91
C GLN A 192 -4.75 12.75 -10.02
N VAL A 193 -3.90 13.30 -10.87
CA VAL A 193 -3.73 14.76 -11.05
C VAL A 193 -3.89 15.14 -12.52
N GLU A 194 -4.84 16.01 -12.81
CA GLU A 194 -4.98 16.62 -14.14
C GLU A 194 -4.10 17.88 -14.24
N THR A 195 -3.36 18.02 -15.33
CA THR A 195 -2.49 19.18 -15.60
C THR A 195 -2.31 19.40 -17.11
N PRO A 196 -1.98 20.62 -17.58
CA PRO A 196 -1.58 20.81 -18.98
C PRO A 196 -0.45 19.87 -19.39
N THR A 197 -0.52 19.31 -20.59
CA THR A 197 0.36 18.23 -21.07
C THR A 197 1.85 18.46 -20.83
N HIS A 198 2.33 19.70 -21.01
CA HIS A 198 3.75 20.02 -20.85
C HIS A 198 4.24 20.02 -19.38
N PHE A 199 3.32 20.00 -18.40
CA PHE A 199 3.64 19.87 -16.97
C PHE A 199 3.51 18.43 -16.44
N ALA A 200 2.95 17.48 -17.20
CA ALA A 200 2.66 16.13 -16.71
C ALA A 200 3.86 15.45 -16.04
N LYS A 201 5.02 15.49 -16.70
CA LYS A 201 6.27 14.92 -16.15
C LYS A 201 6.71 15.64 -14.87
N ALA A 202 6.60 16.97 -14.81
CA ALA A 202 6.97 17.74 -13.62
C ALA A 202 6.07 17.38 -12.44
N VAL A 203 4.74 17.30 -12.65
CA VAL A 203 3.78 16.88 -11.62
C VAL A 203 4.15 15.50 -11.06
N GLY A 204 4.45 14.52 -11.91
CA GLY A 204 4.87 13.19 -11.47
C GLY A 204 6.14 13.22 -10.62
N ILE A 205 7.14 14.02 -11.01
CA ILE A 205 8.40 14.18 -10.25
C ILE A 205 8.14 14.82 -8.87
N HIS A 206 7.31 15.87 -8.79
CA HIS A 206 6.95 16.52 -7.54
C HIS A 206 6.27 15.57 -6.57
N PHE A 207 5.29 14.80 -7.02
CA PHE A 207 4.60 13.84 -6.17
C PHE A 207 5.46 12.64 -5.77
N LYS A 208 6.29 12.11 -6.69
CA LYS A 208 7.27 11.09 -6.33
C LYS A 208 8.21 11.56 -5.22
N ARG A 209 8.70 12.80 -5.31
CA ARG A 209 9.49 13.43 -4.24
C ARG A 209 8.68 13.60 -2.96
N ALA A 210 7.42 14.02 -3.06
CA ALA A 210 6.53 14.21 -1.92
C ALA A 210 6.30 12.93 -1.11
N ILE A 211 6.19 11.77 -1.77
CA ILE A 211 6.10 10.45 -1.10
C ILE A 211 7.37 10.18 -0.29
N ARG A 212 8.55 10.45 -0.84
CA ARG A 212 9.83 10.28 -0.14
C ARG A 212 9.94 11.21 1.06
N GLU A 213 9.56 12.49 0.90
CA GLU A 213 9.57 13.47 1.99
C GLU A 213 8.54 13.16 3.08
N ALA A 214 7.37 12.62 2.73
CA ALA A 214 6.41 12.13 3.71
C ALA A 214 6.98 10.99 4.55
N GLY A 215 7.77 10.10 3.96
CA GLY A 215 8.49 9.08 4.70
C GLY A 215 9.48 9.66 5.72
N LYS A 216 10.21 10.71 5.34
CA LYS A 216 11.11 11.43 6.26
C LYS A 216 10.35 12.15 7.36
N HIS A 217 9.21 12.78 7.04
CA HIS A 217 8.36 13.48 8.01
C HIS A 217 7.90 12.55 9.15
N PHE A 218 7.65 11.29 8.86
CA PHE A 218 7.26 10.28 9.85
C PHE A 218 8.42 9.43 10.38
N ASP A 219 9.68 9.81 10.12
CA ASP A 219 10.87 9.05 10.52
C ASP A 219 10.78 7.56 10.14
N MET A 220 10.29 7.28 8.93
CA MET A 220 10.12 5.92 8.45
C MET A 220 11.45 5.18 8.36
N ARG A 221 11.53 4.00 9.00
CA ARG A 221 12.72 3.11 8.92
C ARG A 221 12.91 2.49 7.54
N CYS A 222 11.83 2.34 6.79
CA CYS A 222 11.87 1.88 5.42
C CYS A 222 11.70 3.09 4.48
N PRO A 223 12.64 3.36 3.58
CA PRO A 223 12.52 4.44 2.61
C PRO A 223 11.26 4.29 1.77
N LEU A 224 10.51 5.36 1.57
CA LEU A 224 9.35 5.37 0.68
C LEU A 224 9.77 5.78 -0.72
N ASP A 225 9.06 5.28 -1.72
CA ASP A 225 9.18 5.70 -3.12
C ASP A 225 7.82 5.60 -3.81
N GLY A 226 7.74 6.20 -4.99
CA GLY A 226 6.55 6.15 -5.82
C GLY A 226 6.91 6.04 -7.30
N GLU A 227 5.93 5.62 -8.06
CA GLU A 227 5.99 5.59 -9.52
C GLU A 227 4.92 6.51 -10.07
N PHE A 228 5.07 6.96 -11.31
CA PHE A 228 4.04 7.73 -11.98
C PHE A 228 4.00 7.40 -13.47
N LYS A 229 2.80 7.44 -14.00
CA LYS A 229 2.51 7.41 -15.43
C LYS A 229 1.60 8.57 -15.78
N TYR A 230 1.55 8.95 -17.04
CA TYR A 230 0.63 9.98 -17.51
C TYR A 230 0.01 9.58 -18.85
N GLY A 231 -1.21 9.99 -19.08
CA GLY A 231 -2.00 9.62 -20.25
C GLY A 231 -3.27 10.47 -20.35
N ASN A 232 -4.16 10.09 -21.24
CA ASN A 232 -5.39 10.85 -21.53
C ASN A 232 -6.59 10.40 -20.68
N ASN A 233 -6.45 9.29 -19.99
CA ASN A 233 -7.49 8.73 -19.12
C ASN A 233 -6.88 7.92 -18.00
N TRP A 234 -7.69 7.55 -17.00
CA TRP A 234 -7.23 6.81 -15.82
C TRP A 234 -6.73 5.38 -16.15
N SER A 235 -7.20 4.75 -17.23
CA SER A 235 -6.70 3.42 -17.62
C SER A 235 -5.25 3.45 -18.10
N GLU A 236 -4.78 4.56 -18.65
CA GLU A 236 -3.42 4.75 -19.14
C GLU A 236 -2.41 5.09 -18.02
N THR A 237 -2.90 5.53 -16.86
CA THR A 237 -2.07 6.00 -15.74
C THR A 237 -1.85 4.99 -14.65
N HIS A 238 -2.29 3.74 -14.85
CA HIS A 238 -2.19 2.69 -13.84
C HIS A 238 -1.34 1.49 -14.30
#